data_0fffa98766b53047af696419bde3aef5
#
_entry.id   0fffa98766b53047af696419bde3aef5
#
_cell.length_a   1.000
_cell.length_b   1.000
_cell.length_c   1.000
_cell.angle_alpha   90.00
_cell.angle_beta   90.00
_cell.angle_gamma   90.00
#
_symmetry.space_group_name_H-M   'P 1'
#
loop_
_entity.id
_entity.type
_entity.pdbx_description
1 polymer ?
#
loop_
_entity_poly.entity_id
_entity_poly.type
_entity_poly.pdbx_seq_one_letter_code
_entity_poly.pdbx_strand_id
1 'polypeptide(L)'
;KFGRFMRATRLDELPQLFNVLKGEMSIVGPRPERPFFVKQFIAQKPEYDYRHNVKPGITGLAQIAGKYNTSAYDKLIYDLLYIQDVSVKTDLMITLQTFKVLLTKSSTEGVQGKWYVNIFLWIVVYENSYFI
;
A
#
# COMPACT_ATOMS: atom_id res chain seq x y z
N LYS A 1 2.90 -19.05 -21.39
CA LYS A 1 2.97 -19.92 -20.18
C LYS A 1 3.93 -19.34 -19.11
N PHE A 2 5.13 -18.86 -19.48
CA PHE A 2 6.15 -18.31 -18.58
C PHE A 2 5.67 -17.08 -17.80
N GLY A 3 5.03 -16.10 -18.44
CA GLY A 3 4.54 -14.90 -17.77
C GLY A 3 3.41 -15.15 -16.75
N ARG A 4 2.64 -16.24 -16.90
CA ARG A 4 1.67 -16.66 -15.88
C ARG A 4 2.36 -17.25 -14.64
N PHE A 5 3.42 -18.02 -14.85
CA PHE A 5 4.22 -18.56 -13.75
C PHE A 5 4.91 -17.43 -12.97
N MET A 6 5.55 -16.48 -13.67
CA MET A 6 6.19 -15.32 -13.04
C MET A 6 5.21 -14.53 -12.15
N ARG A 7 3.99 -14.24 -12.66
CA ARG A 7 2.95 -13.55 -11.89
C ARG A 7 2.39 -14.37 -10.73
N ALA A 8 2.23 -15.68 -10.92
CA ALA A 8 1.74 -16.56 -9.88
C ALA A 8 2.73 -16.70 -8.70
N THR A 9 4.03 -16.60 -8.99
CA THR A 9 5.12 -16.66 -8.02
C THR A 9 5.58 -15.27 -7.55
N ARG A 10 5.00 -14.18 -8.10
CA ARG A 10 5.40 -12.78 -7.88
C ARG A 10 6.88 -12.50 -8.17
N LEU A 11 7.53 -13.33 -8.98
CA LEU A 11 8.90 -13.11 -9.42
C LEU A 11 9.07 -11.84 -10.27
N ASP A 12 7.99 -11.35 -10.86
CA ASP A 12 7.92 -10.07 -11.56
C ASP A 12 8.08 -8.86 -10.62
N GLU A 13 7.94 -9.04 -9.30
CA GLU A 13 8.17 -8.00 -8.32
C GLU A 13 9.65 -7.96 -7.81
N LEU A 14 10.46 -8.99 -8.09
CA LEU A 14 11.88 -9.03 -7.68
C LEU A 14 12.71 -7.84 -8.17
N PRO A 15 12.54 -7.31 -9.40
CA PRO A 15 13.26 -6.12 -9.84
C PRO A 15 13.01 -4.89 -8.95
N GLN A 16 11.84 -4.82 -8.28
CA GLN A 16 11.54 -3.71 -7.37
C GLN A 16 12.43 -3.73 -6.11
N LEU A 17 12.93 -4.89 -5.71
CA LEU A 17 13.90 -4.99 -4.62
C LEU A 17 15.21 -4.26 -4.94
N PHE A 18 15.65 -4.26 -6.19
CA PHE A 18 16.79 -3.47 -6.62
C PHE A 18 16.55 -1.97 -6.50
N ASN A 19 15.32 -1.53 -6.78
CA ASN A 19 14.94 -0.12 -6.60
C ASN A 19 14.92 0.26 -5.12
N VAL A 20 14.55 -0.66 -4.22
CA VAL A 20 14.66 -0.45 -2.78
C VAL A 20 16.12 -0.33 -2.35
N LEU A 21 17.00 -1.22 -2.82
CA LEU A 21 18.43 -1.17 -2.52
C LEU A 21 19.09 0.12 -3.04
N LYS A 22 18.64 0.64 -4.18
CA LYS A 22 19.08 1.93 -4.72
C LYS A 22 18.50 3.13 -3.97
N GLY A 23 17.52 2.93 -3.10
CA GLY A 23 16.83 4.00 -2.39
C GLY A 23 15.76 4.73 -3.21
N GLU A 24 15.41 4.22 -4.40
CA GLU A 24 14.35 4.77 -5.27
C GLU A 24 12.95 4.37 -4.80
N MET A 25 12.84 3.24 -4.09
CA MET A 25 11.61 2.71 -3.50
C MET A 25 11.81 2.39 -2.02
N SER A 26 10.70 2.21 -1.31
CA SER A 26 10.65 1.66 0.05
C SER A 26 10.02 0.26 0.03
N ILE A 27 10.17 -0.50 1.11
CA ILE A 27 9.42 -1.74 1.30
C ILE A 27 7.93 -1.41 1.46
N VAL A 28 7.61 -0.40 2.29
CA VAL A 28 6.25 0.05 2.56
C VAL A 28 6.04 1.45 2.00
N GLY A 29 4.91 1.67 1.36
CA GLY A 29 4.53 2.96 0.79
C GLY A 29 3.39 2.83 -0.23
N PRO A 30 2.92 3.95 -0.79
CA PRO A 30 1.96 3.95 -1.87
C PRO A 30 2.45 3.14 -3.07
N ARG A 31 1.60 2.28 -3.63
CA ARG A 31 1.98 1.49 -4.81
C ARG A 31 2.24 2.42 -6.01
N PRO A 32 3.38 2.28 -6.73
CA PRO A 32 3.66 3.09 -7.90
C PRO A 32 2.62 2.82 -8.99
N GLU A 33 2.11 3.88 -9.58
CA GLU A 33 1.19 3.84 -10.72
C GLU A 33 1.90 4.32 -11.99
N ARG A 34 1.37 3.91 -13.16
CA ARG A 34 1.93 4.35 -14.44
C ARG A 34 1.76 5.87 -14.60
N PRO A 35 2.79 6.60 -15.09
CA PRO A 35 2.74 8.07 -15.22
C PRO A 35 1.54 8.60 -16.00
N PHE A 36 1.06 7.83 -16.97
CA PHE A 36 -0.13 8.18 -17.76
C PHE A 36 -1.38 8.31 -16.86
N PHE A 37 -1.63 7.32 -16.00
CA PHE A 37 -2.79 7.35 -15.09
C PHE A 37 -2.61 8.39 -13.98
N VAL A 38 -1.40 8.56 -13.48
CA VAL A 38 -1.07 9.58 -12.46
C VAL A 38 -1.48 10.96 -12.97
N LYS A 39 -1.09 11.33 -14.21
CA LYS A 39 -1.47 12.62 -14.82
C LYS A 39 -2.98 12.80 -14.91
N GLN A 40 -3.71 11.75 -15.29
CA GLN A 40 -5.17 11.81 -15.37
C GLN A 40 -5.81 11.98 -13.99
N PHE A 41 -5.33 11.26 -12.98
CA PHE A 41 -5.86 11.34 -11.62
C PHE A 41 -5.59 12.70 -10.98
N ILE A 42 -4.38 13.26 -11.17
CA ILE A 42 -4.04 14.61 -10.69
C ILE A 42 -4.90 15.67 -11.39
N ALA A 43 -5.16 15.54 -12.70
CA ALA A 43 -6.02 16.47 -13.43
C ALA A 43 -7.47 16.46 -12.91
N GLN A 44 -7.97 15.31 -12.47
CA GLN A 44 -9.33 15.17 -11.90
C GLN A 44 -9.36 15.56 -10.43
N LYS A 45 -8.31 15.23 -9.68
CA LYS A 45 -8.21 15.45 -8.24
C LYS A 45 -6.75 15.77 -7.86
N PRO A 46 -6.41 17.05 -7.70
CA PRO A 46 -5.05 17.51 -7.43
C PRO A 46 -4.43 16.87 -6.18
N GLU A 47 -5.25 16.52 -5.18
CA GLU A 47 -4.82 15.87 -3.94
C GLU A 47 -4.18 14.48 -4.18
N TYR A 48 -4.40 13.90 -5.37
CA TYR A 48 -3.76 12.64 -5.73
C TYR A 48 -2.23 12.73 -5.75
N ASP A 49 -1.69 13.94 -5.95
CA ASP A 49 -0.25 14.18 -5.95
C ASP A 49 0.40 14.02 -4.56
N TYR A 50 -0.35 14.20 -3.48
CA TYR A 50 0.17 14.06 -2.11
C TYR A 50 0.75 12.67 -1.80
N ARG A 51 0.36 11.65 -2.54
CA ARG A 51 0.92 10.31 -2.41
C ARG A 51 2.40 10.23 -2.80
N HIS A 52 2.91 11.22 -3.53
CA HIS A 52 4.32 11.32 -3.92
C HIS A 52 5.20 12.00 -2.86
N ASN A 53 4.65 12.43 -1.73
CA ASN A 53 5.42 12.99 -0.62
C ASN A 53 6.27 11.94 0.11
N VAL A 54 6.02 10.67 -0.12
CA VAL A 54 6.81 9.52 0.37
C VAL A 54 7.26 8.65 -0.78
N LYS A 55 8.29 7.83 -0.55
CA LYS A 55 8.76 6.88 -1.57
C LYS A 55 7.68 5.84 -1.87
N PRO A 56 7.53 5.44 -3.14
CA PRO A 56 6.64 4.33 -3.48
C PRO A 56 7.09 3.03 -2.81
N GLY A 57 6.13 2.20 -2.40
CA GLY A 57 6.39 0.95 -1.72
C GLY A 57 6.13 -0.29 -2.59
N ILE A 58 6.80 -1.40 -2.25
CA ILE A 58 6.48 -2.73 -2.77
C ILE A 58 5.12 -3.16 -2.24
N THR A 59 4.90 -2.93 -0.94
CA THR A 59 3.61 -3.10 -0.27
C THR A 59 3.16 -1.79 0.36
N GLY A 60 1.91 -1.72 0.80
CA GLY A 60 1.36 -0.54 1.45
C GLY A 60 -0.03 -0.77 2.01
N LEU A 61 -0.52 0.19 2.77
CA LEU A 61 -1.81 0.11 3.44
C LEU A 61 -2.95 -0.15 2.45
N ALA A 62 -2.96 0.52 1.30
CA ALA A 62 -3.97 0.34 0.27
C ALA A 62 -4.01 -1.09 -0.30
N GLN A 63 -2.88 -1.81 -0.30
CA GLN A 63 -2.78 -3.18 -0.82
C GLN A 63 -3.30 -4.21 0.18
N ILE A 64 -3.13 -3.98 1.48
CA ILE A 64 -3.61 -4.90 2.53
C ILE A 64 -5.06 -4.62 2.96
N ALA A 65 -5.50 -3.36 2.93
CA ALA A 65 -6.84 -2.94 3.33
C ALA A 65 -7.82 -2.83 2.16
N GLY A 66 -7.34 -2.49 0.96
CA GLY A 66 -8.13 -2.35 -0.24
C GLY A 66 -8.58 -3.70 -0.81
N LYS A 67 -9.77 -3.71 -1.45
CA LYS A 67 -10.25 -4.84 -2.24
C LYS A 67 -9.75 -4.71 -3.70
N TYR A 68 -9.82 -5.81 -4.45
CA TYR A 68 -9.41 -5.83 -5.87
C TYR A 68 -10.11 -4.75 -6.71
N ASN A 69 -11.39 -4.48 -6.44
CA ASN A 69 -12.23 -3.50 -7.13
C ASN A 69 -12.24 -2.11 -6.46
N THR A 70 -11.35 -1.85 -5.51
CA THR A 70 -11.23 -0.53 -4.87
C THR A 70 -10.81 0.52 -5.90
N SER A 71 -11.54 1.65 -5.96
CA SER A 71 -11.23 2.74 -6.89
C SER A 71 -9.86 3.37 -6.60
N ALA A 72 -9.31 4.09 -7.59
CA ALA A 72 -8.04 4.81 -7.39
C ALA A 72 -8.14 5.87 -6.27
N TYR A 73 -9.31 6.47 -6.11
CA TYR A 73 -9.54 7.48 -5.07
C TYR A 73 -9.70 6.86 -3.68
N ASP A 74 -10.33 5.69 -3.57
CA ASP A 74 -10.39 4.98 -2.28
C ASP A 74 -9.00 4.49 -1.86
N LYS A 75 -8.17 4.05 -2.81
CA LYS A 75 -6.76 3.72 -2.55
C LYS A 75 -5.98 4.94 -2.08
N LEU A 76 -6.26 6.13 -2.66
CA LEU A 76 -5.66 7.38 -2.21
C LEU A 76 -5.93 7.66 -0.73
N ILE A 77 -7.14 7.39 -0.23
CA ILE A 77 -7.46 7.57 1.19
C ILE A 77 -6.52 6.72 2.06
N TYR A 78 -6.32 5.45 1.72
CA TYR A 78 -5.39 4.58 2.44
C TYR A 78 -3.93 5.06 2.34
N ASP A 79 -3.52 5.54 1.16
CA ASP A 79 -2.18 6.09 0.96
C ASP A 79 -1.96 7.35 1.83
N LEU A 80 -2.97 8.24 1.90
CA LEU A 80 -2.90 9.45 2.74
C LEU A 80 -2.90 9.12 4.24
N LEU A 81 -3.68 8.14 4.68
CA LEU A 81 -3.66 7.65 6.07
C LEU A 81 -2.27 7.12 6.44
N TYR A 82 -1.64 6.34 5.55
CA TYR A 82 -0.28 5.87 5.77
C TYR A 82 0.73 7.03 5.86
N ILE A 83 0.62 8.03 4.97
CA ILE A 83 1.52 9.18 4.93
C ILE A 83 1.45 10.00 6.24
N GLN A 84 0.27 10.08 6.87
CA GLN A 84 0.08 10.77 8.14
C GLN A 84 0.76 10.06 9.32
N ASP A 85 0.94 8.74 9.23
CA ASP A 85 1.49 7.92 10.33
C ASP A 85 2.67 7.05 9.86
N VAL A 86 3.59 7.66 9.10
CA VAL A 86 4.82 6.97 8.68
C VAL A 86 5.69 6.72 9.89
N SER A 87 5.80 5.47 10.30
CA SER A 87 6.65 5.04 11.41
C SER A 87 7.19 3.63 11.18
N VAL A 88 8.30 3.30 11.84
CA VAL A 88 8.86 1.94 11.80
C VAL A 88 7.85 0.90 12.29
N LYS A 89 7.02 1.25 13.27
CA LYS A 89 5.96 0.39 13.80
C LYS A 89 4.90 0.10 12.73
N THR A 90 4.42 1.14 12.05
CA THR A 90 3.43 1.04 10.96
C THR A 90 3.99 0.22 9.80
N ASP A 91 5.24 0.45 9.41
CA ASP A 91 5.91 -0.30 8.35
C ASP A 91 6.04 -1.79 8.69
N LEU A 92 6.45 -2.10 9.92
CA LEU A 92 6.56 -3.47 10.39
C LEU A 92 5.19 -4.18 10.38
N MET A 93 4.14 -3.51 10.85
CA MET A 93 2.78 -4.05 10.85
C MET A 93 2.28 -4.33 9.44
N ILE A 94 2.45 -3.40 8.51
CA ILE A 94 2.05 -3.58 7.10
C ILE A 94 2.83 -4.73 6.47
N THR A 95 4.13 -4.83 6.73
CA THR A 95 4.98 -5.90 6.23
C THR A 95 4.53 -7.28 6.74
N LEU A 96 4.30 -7.42 8.04
CA LEU A 96 3.81 -8.68 8.64
C LEU A 96 2.44 -9.09 8.07
N GLN A 97 1.54 -8.12 7.87
CA GLN A 97 0.24 -8.39 7.28
C GLN A 97 0.34 -8.79 5.80
N THR A 98 1.29 -8.20 5.07
CA THR A 98 1.57 -8.60 3.69
C THR A 98 1.97 -10.07 3.63
N PHE A 99 2.87 -10.52 4.51
CA PHE A 99 3.23 -11.94 4.58
C PHE A 99 2.03 -12.83 4.91
N LYS A 100 1.18 -12.42 5.84
CA LYS A 100 -0.03 -13.16 6.17
C LYS A 100 -0.98 -13.29 4.96
N VAL A 101 -1.19 -12.22 4.21
CA VAL A 101 -2.01 -12.23 2.98
C VAL A 101 -1.39 -13.12 1.90
N LEU A 102 -0.07 -13.12 1.75
CA LEU A 102 0.63 -13.98 0.79
C LEU A 102 0.51 -15.47 1.12
N LEU A 103 0.47 -15.82 2.39
CA LEU A 103 0.36 -17.20 2.86
C LEU A 103 -1.10 -17.71 2.84
N THR A 104 -2.09 -16.82 2.84
CA THR A 104 -3.49 -17.19 2.74
C THR A 104 -3.89 -17.37 1.28
N LYS A 105 -4.28 -18.58 0.90
CA LYS A 105 -4.60 -19.00 -0.49
C LYS A 105 -5.80 -18.26 -1.13
N SER A 106 -6.49 -17.39 -0.39
CA SER A 106 -7.65 -16.61 -0.83
C SER A 106 -7.31 -15.18 -1.26
N SER A 107 -6.07 -14.90 -1.64
CA SER A 107 -5.62 -13.54 -1.95
C SER A 107 -6.15 -12.94 -3.25
N THR A 108 -7.00 -13.66 -4.00
CA THR A 108 -7.71 -13.13 -5.17
C THR A 108 -9.03 -12.44 -4.83
N GLU A 109 -9.63 -12.76 -3.70
CA GLU A 109 -10.79 -12.05 -3.17
C GLU A 109 -10.33 -11.32 -1.91
N GLY A 110 -10.06 -10.02 -2.02
CA GLY A 110 -9.51 -9.21 -0.94
C GLY A 110 -9.97 -9.67 0.44
N VAL A 111 -9.03 -9.97 1.31
CA VAL A 111 -9.30 -10.34 2.70
C VAL A 111 -10.37 -9.40 3.23
N GLN A 112 -11.41 -9.92 3.87
CA GLN A 112 -12.44 -9.09 4.52
C GLN A 112 -11.79 -8.26 5.63
N GLY A 113 -11.18 -7.14 5.24
CA GLY A 113 -10.30 -6.31 6.05
C GLY A 113 -11.00 -5.41 7.06
N LYS A 114 -12.28 -5.68 7.43
CA LYS A 114 -12.99 -4.87 8.45
C LYS A 114 -12.25 -4.79 9.79
N TRP A 115 -11.57 -5.85 10.18
CA TRP A 115 -10.85 -5.90 11.46
C TRP A 115 -9.56 -5.09 11.49
N TYR A 116 -8.81 -5.06 10.39
CA TYR A 116 -7.49 -4.42 10.33
C TYR A 116 -7.57 -2.91 10.17
N VAL A 117 -8.54 -2.44 9.37
CA VAL A 117 -8.82 -1.00 9.24
C VAL A 117 -9.28 -0.44 10.59
N ASN A 118 -10.10 -1.19 11.33
CA ASN A 118 -10.53 -0.78 12.66
C ASN A 118 -9.37 -0.75 13.67
N ILE A 119 -8.46 -1.73 13.63
CA ILE A 119 -7.27 -1.75 14.51
C ILE A 119 -6.32 -0.61 14.12
N PHE A 120 -6.09 -0.38 12.84
CA PHE A 120 -5.23 0.71 12.36
C PHE A 120 -5.84 2.08 12.72
N LEU A 121 -7.11 2.30 12.44
CA LEU A 121 -7.83 3.51 12.84
C LEU A 121 -7.85 3.66 14.36
N TRP A 122 -8.02 2.57 15.10
CA TRP A 122 -7.98 2.61 16.56
C TRP A 122 -6.60 3.03 17.08
N ILE A 123 -5.50 2.49 16.51
CA ILE A 123 -4.13 2.85 16.87
C ILE A 123 -3.85 4.32 16.50
N VAL A 124 -4.16 4.74 15.29
CA VAL A 124 -3.92 6.12 14.81
C VAL A 124 -4.75 7.13 15.61
N VAL A 125 -6.02 6.82 15.90
CA VAL A 125 -6.89 7.71 16.69
C VAL A 125 -6.50 7.72 18.17
N TYR A 126 -6.11 6.58 18.73
CA TYR A 126 -5.81 6.48 20.16
C TYR A 126 -4.44 7.10 20.52
N GLU A 127 -3.41 6.95 19.68
CA GLU A 127 -2.12 7.60 19.92
C GLU A 127 -2.18 9.13 19.75
N ASN A 128 -3.02 9.65 18.84
CA ASN A 128 -3.22 11.11 18.71
C ASN A 128 -4.06 11.72 19.84
N SER A 129 -4.80 10.94 20.63
CA SER A 129 -5.56 11.45 21.78
C SER A 129 -4.70 11.76 23.01
N TYR A 130 -3.43 11.40 23.03
CA TYR A 130 -2.50 11.73 24.12
C TYR A 130 -1.65 12.98 23.87
N PHE A 131 -1.87 13.69 22.75
CA PHE A 131 -1.13 14.90 22.38
C PHE A 131 -1.99 16.18 22.37
N ILE A 132 -3.13 16.19 23.10
CA ILE A 132 -3.89 17.42 23.37
C ILE A 132 -3.89 17.68 24.88
#